data_0c81c4de5b08d0748a9474ce565c207e
#
_entry.id   0c81c4de5b08d0748a9474ce565c207e
#
_cell.length_a   1.000
_cell.length_b   1.000
_cell.length_c   1.000
_cell.angle_alpha   90.00
_cell.angle_beta   90.00
_cell.angle_gamma   90.00
#
_symmetry.space_group_name_H-M   'P 1'
#
loop_
_entity.id
_entity.type
_entity.pdbx_description
1 polymer ?
#
loop_
_entity_poly.entity_id
_entity_poly.type
_entity_poly.pdbx_seq_one_letter_code
_entity_poly.pdbx_strand_id
1 'polypeptide(L)'
;TLFVVMDYIEGESLEKIVQLYGPQPEEVVIDWAKQLCMVLGYLHNQNPPIIYRDMKPANVMLKPEGTLKVIDFGIAREYKIDSLKDTTNLGTRGYAAPEQYEGKGQTDQRTDIYCLGVTVHHLLTGKYPEEYPYELIPITEFNPMLSGGLERIIMNCTQRNPENRYQNCDELLYDL
;
A
#
# COMPACT_ATOMS: atom_id res chain seq x y z
N THR A 1 -30.71 11.44 -8.52
CA THR A 1 -29.97 10.76 -7.45
C THR A 1 -29.29 9.54 -8.06
N LEU A 2 -27.99 9.45 -7.92
CA LEU A 2 -27.19 8.32 -8.40
C LEU A 2 -27.02 7.33 -7.24
N PHE A 3 -27.25 6.05 -7.48
CA PHE A 3 -27.02 4.98 -6.51
C PHE A 3 -25.93 4.05 -7.04
N VAL A 4 -25.01 3.66 -6.18
CA VAL A 4 -24.03 2.60 -6.45
C VAL A 4 -24.46 1.39 -5.63
N VAL A 5 -24.63 0.24 -6.28
CA VAL A 5 -24.91 -1.04 -5.63
C VAL A 5 -23.64 -1.87 -5.67
N MET A 6 -23.22 -2.36 -4.52
CA MET A 6 -22.02 -3.20 -4.38
C MET A 6 -22.28 -4.31 -3.37
N ASP A 7 -21.45 -5.35 -3.41
CA ASP A 7 -21.53 -6.44 -2.44
C ASP A 7 -21.20 -5.94 -1.03
N TYR A 8 -21.95 -6.43 -0.04
CA TYR A 8 -21.59 -6.24 1.35
C TYR A 8 -20.43 -7.16 1.72
N ILE A 9 -19.40 -6.59 2.34
CA ILE A 9 -18.24 -7.33 2.84
C ILE A 9 -18.33 -7.37 4.36
N GLU A 10 -18.53 -8.56 4.91
CA GLU A 10 -18.45 -8.78 6.34
C GLU A 10 -17.00 -8.65 6.80
N GLY A 11 -16.78 -7.91 7.90
CA GLY A 11 -15.44 -7.69 8.47
C GLY A 11 -15.23 -6.23 8.88
N GLU A 12 -13.98 -5.92 9.22
CA GLU A 12 -13.57 -4.59 9.62
C GLU A 12 -12.40 -4.10 8.77
N SER A 13 -12.31 -2.79 8.52
CA SER A 13 -11.14 -2.23 7.85
C SER A 13 -9.89 -2.33 8.73
N LEU A 14 -8.72 -2.51 8.11
CA LEU A 14 -7.46 -2.54 8.85
C LEU A 14 -7.22 -1.21 9.59
N GLU A 15 -7.71 -0.09 9.07
CA GLU A 15 -7.68 1.20 9.76
C GLU A 15 -8.43 1.14 11.09
N LYS A 16 -9.66 0.62 11.09
CA LYS A 16 -10.46 0.48 12.32
C LYS A 16 -9.81 -0.49 13.30
N ILE A 17 -9.20 -1.55 12.81
CA ILE A 17 -8.45 -2.51 13.66
C ILE A 17 -7.30 -1.80 14.37
N VAL A 18 -6.47 -1.02 13.66
CA VAL A 18 -5.37 -0.27 14.28
C VAL A 18 -5.89 0.81 15.24
N GLN A 19 -6.99 1.49 14.90
CA GLN A 19 -7.60 2.47 15.80
C GLN A 19 -8.11 1.85 17.10
N LEU A 20 -8.67 0.65 17.06
CA LEU A 20 -9.25 -0.03 18.23
C LEU A 20 -8.20 -0.78 19.06
N TYR A 21 -7.25 -1.41 18.42
CA TYR A 21 -6.33 -2.36 19.05
C TYR A 21 -4.86 -1.90 19.04
N GLY A 22 -4.57 -0.77 18.39
CA GLY A 22 -3.20 -0.25 18.26
C GLY A 22 -2.34 -1.01 17.24
N PRO A 23 -1.02 -0.90 17.36
CA PRO A 23 -0.05 -1.59 16.50
C PRO A 23 -0.31 -3.09 16.46
N GLN A 24 -0.19 -3.69 15.28
CA GLN A 24 -0.44 -5.11 15.08
C GLN A 24 0.84 -5.94 15.20
N PRO A 25 0.76 -7.20 15.63
CA PRO A 25 1.93 -8.09 15.72
C PRO A 25 2.62 -8.26 14.36
N GLU A 26 3.95 -8.32 14.37
CA GLU A 26 4.77 -8.41 13.15
C GLU A 26 4.37 -9.59 12.26
N GLU A 27 4.18 -10.77 12.83
CA GLU A 27 3.80 -11.98 12.08
C GLU A 27 2.45 -11.81 11.36
N VAL A 28 1.50 -11.15 12.00
CA VAL A 28 0.18 -10.86 11.42
C VAL A 28 0.31 -9.88 10.27
N VAL A 29 1.11 -8.82 10.45
CA VAL A 29 1.31 -7.80 9.41
C VAL A 29 2.08 -8.38 8.22
N ILE A 30 3.03 -9.28 8.42
CA ILE A 30 3.72 -9.99 7.33
C ILE A 30 2.73 -10.83 6.52
N ASP A 31 1.85 -11.58 7.18
CA ASP A 31 0.82 -12.35 6.48
C ASP A 31 -0.11 -11.45 5.66
N TRP A 32 -0.56 -10.35 6.23
CA TRP A 32 -1.36 -9.37 5.52
C TRP A 32 -0.61 -8.73 4.35
N ALA A 33 0.66 -8.38 4.54
CA ALA A 33 1.50 -7.82 3.48
C ALA A 33 1.64 -8.80 2.30
N LYS A 34 1.82 -10.10 2.58
CA LYS A 34 1.86 -11.15 1.55
C LYS A 34 0.54 -11.23 0.77
N GLN A 35 -0.60 -11.22 1.46
CA GLN A 35 -1.91 -11.25 0.81
C GLN A 35 -2.09 -10.01 -0.10
N LEU A 36 -1.76 -8.80 0.39
CA LEU A 36 -1.87 -7.57 -0.38
C LEU A 36 -0.91 -7.55 -1.58
N CYS A 37 0.30 -8.04 -1.39
CA CYS A 37 1.29 -8.17 -2.45
C CYS A 37 0.80 -9.10 -3.58
N MET A 38 0.16 -10.23 -3.24
CA MET A 38 -0.45 -11.13 -4.23
C MET A 38 -1.60 -10.45 -4.99
N VAL A 39 -2.45 -9.67 -4.31
CA VAL A 39 -3.53 -8.92 -4.96
C VAL A 39 -2.97 -7.88 -5.92
N LEU A 40 -1.98 -7.10 -5.51
CA LEU A 40 -1.33 -6.11 -6.38
C LEU A 40 -0.64 -6.79 -7.57
N GLY A 41 0.09 -7.88 -7.35
CA GLY A 41 0.70 -8.66 -8.41
C GLY A 41 -0.31 -9.17 -9.44
N TYR A 42 -1.48 -9.62 -8.98
CA TYR A 42 -2.57 -10.00 -9.89
C TYR A 42 -3.05 -8.81 -10.74
N LEU A 43 -3.23 -7.62 -10.16
CA LEU A 43 -3.64 -6.42 -10.89
C LEU A 43 -2.58 -5.98 -11.91
N HIS A 44 -1.32 -5.99 -11.50
CA HIS A 44 -0.20 -5.60 -12.35
C HIS A 44 0.01 -6.54 -13.55
N ASN A 45 -0.37 -7.81 -13.41
CA ASN A 45 -0.29 -8.82 -14.48
C ASN A 45 -1.50 -8.83 -15.41
N GLN A 46 -2.46 -7.92 -15.27
CA GLN A 46 -3.56 -7.78 -16.23
C GLN A 46 -3.06 -7.20 -17.56
N ASN A 47 -3.84 -7.32 -18.61
CA ASN A 47 -3.54 -6.73 -19.91
C ASN A 47 -4.70 -5.83 -20.38
N PRO A 48 -4.56 -4.50 -20.31
CA PRO A 48 -3.40 -3.75 -19.78
C PRO A 48 -3.26 -3.86 -18.25
N PRO A 49 -2.06 -3.64 -17.69
CA PRO A 49 -1.83 -3.63 -16.25
C PRO A 49 -2.70 -2.59 -15.54
N ILE A 50 -3.19 -2.96 -14.36
CA ILE A 50 -4.01 -2.07 -13.51
C ILE A 50 -3.15 -1.63 -12.34
N ILE A 51 -2.97 -0.32 -12.18
CA ILE A 51 -2.29 0.30 -11.05
C ILE A 51 -3.36 0.79 -10.06
N TYR A 52 -3.29 0.33 -8.82
CA TYR A 52 -4.32 0.56 -7.80
C TYR A 52 -4.28 1.97 -7.21
N ARG A 53 -3.10 2.48 -6.85
CA ARG A 53 -2.76 3.86 -6.44
C ARG A 53 -3.31 4.37 -5.11
N ASP A 54 -4.12 3.60 -4.39
CA ASP A 54 -4.69 4.03 -3.10
C ASP A 54 -4.63 2.92 -2.03
N MET A 55 -3.51 2.19 -1.98
CA MET A 55 -3.29 1.18 -0.95
C MET A 55 -3.09 1.87 0.40
N LYS A 56 -4.03 1.61 1.33
CA LYS A 56 -4.05 2.13 2.69
C LYS A 56 -4.93 1.25 3.58
N PRO A 57 -4.78 1.27 4.92
CA PRO A 57 -5.56 0.44 5.83
C PRO A 57 -7.08 0.62 5.70
N ALA A 58 -7.56 1.84 5.37
CA ALA A 58 -8.98 2.13 5.18
C ALA A 58 -9.60 1.38 3.99
N ASN A 59 -8.80 1.04 2.98
CA ASN A 59 -9.25 0.38 1.76
C ASN A 59 -9.05 -1.15 1.79
N VAL A 60 -8.73 -1.71 2.95
CA VAL A 60 -8.53 -3.15 3.14
C VAL A 60 -9.45 -3.66 4.24
N MET A 61 -10.30 -4.62 3.93
CA MET A 61 -11.19 -5.28 4.87
C MET A 61 -10.59 -6.62 5.30
N LEU A 62 -10.52 -6.84 6.60
CA LEU A 62 -10.23 -8.14 7.19
C LEU A 62 -11.54 -8.88 7.44
N LYS A 63 -11.70 -10.00 6.78
CA LYS A 63 -12.88 -10.89 6.94
C LYS A 63 -12.72 -11.80 8.16
N PRO A 64 -13.82 -12.31 8.72
CA PRO A 64 -13.79 -13.19 9.90
C PRO A 64 -12.89 -14.42 9.76
N GLU A 65 -12.73 -14.95 8.55
CA GLU A 65 -11.86 -16.09 8.26
C GLU A 65 -10.37 -15.74 8.12
N GLY A 66 -9.98 -14.45 8.32
CA GLY A 66 -8.58 -13.98 8.26
C GLY A 66 -8.10 -13.57 6.86
N THR A 67 -8.96 -13.63 5.83
CA THR A 67 -8.60 -13.18 4.49
C THR A 67 -8.83 -11.69 4.32
N LEU A 68 -7.95 -11.05 3.55
CA LEU A 68 -8.08 -9.63 3.20
C LEU A 68 -8.85 -9.44 1.90
N LYS A 69 -9.62 -8.37 1.84
CA LYS A 69 -10.26 -7.90 0.63
C LYS A 69 -9.97 -6.43 0.40
N VAL A 70 -9.37 -6.11 -0.73
CA VAL A 70 -9.14 -4.72 -1.17
C VAL A 70 -10.46 -4.19 -1.72
N ILE A 71 -10.79 -2.97 -1.32
CA ILE A 71 -12.00 -2.25 -1.72
C ILE A 71 -11.62 -0.90 -2.33
N ASP A 72 -12.59 -0.24 -2.95
CA ASP A 72 -12.45 1.10 -3.53
C ASP A 72 -11.39 1.22 -4.64
N PHE A 73 -11.82 0.92 -5.85
CA PHE A 73 -11.03 1.09 -7.08
C PHE A 73 -11.25 2.46 -7.75
N GLY A 74 -11.70 3.46 -6.98
CA GLY A 74 -12.12 4.76 -7.52
C GLY A 74 -11.03 5.55 -8.25
N ILE A 75 -9.77 5.30 -7.94
CA ILE A 75 -8.62 5.92 -8.62
C ILE A 75 -7.68 4.92 -9.28
N ALA A 76 -8.04 3.63 -9.31
CA ALA A 76 -7.30 2.63 -10.06
C ALA A 76 -7.29 2.96 -11.57
N ARG A 77 -6.19 2.68 -12.24
CA ARG A 77 -5.99 3.03 -13.65
C ARG A 77 -5.26 1.93 -14.40
N GLU A 78 -5.71 1.74 -15.65
CA GLU A 78 -4.93 0.97 -16.63
C GLU A 78 -3.63 1.72 -16.97
N TYR A 79 -2.52 1.00 -16.97
CA TYR A 79 -1.23 1.53 -17.42
C TYR A 79 -1.25 1.72 -18.94
N LYS A 80 -0.92 2.94 -19.40
CA LYS A 80 -0.85 3.28 -20.83
C LYS A 80 0.58 3.64 -21.22
N ILE A 81 1.20 2.83 -22.05
CA ILE A 81 2.60 3.00 -22.51
C ILE A 81 2.84 4.38 -23.14
N ASP A 82 1.84 4.95 -23.82
CA ASP A 82 1.95 6.23 -24.54
C ASP A 82 1.60 7.47 -23.70
N SER A 83 1.25 7.31 -22.42
CA SER A 83 0.90 8.41 -21.52
C SER A 83 2.13 8.86 -20.74
N LEU A 84 2.64 10.05 -21.03
CA LEU A 84 3.82 10.61 -20.37
C LEU A 84 3.56 11.16 -18.97
N LYS A 85 2.30 11.38 -18.58
CA LYS A 85 1.93 11.95 -17.27
C LYS A 85 0.53 11.54 -16.84
N ASP A 86 0.35 11.35 -15.54
CA ASP A 86 -0.97 11.32 -14.93
C ASP A 86 -1.57 12.73 -14.87
N THR A 87 -2.86 12.84 -15.15
CA THR A 87 -3.53 14.14 -15.35
C THR A 87 -3.92 14.86 -14.06
N THR A 88 -3.79 14.22 -12.90
CA THR A 88 -4.21 14.77 -11.60
C THR A 88 -3.35 14.23 -10.46
N ASN A 89 -3.14 15.05 -9.43
CA ASN A 89 -2.60 14.61 -8.16
C ASN A 89 -3.64 13.70 -7.48
N LEU A 90 -3.39 12.41 -7.44
CA LEU A 90 -4.31 11.40 -6.93
C LEU A 90 -3.62 10.55 -5.87
N GLY A 91 -4.35 10.24 -4.83
CA GLY A 91 -3.88 9.42 -3.73
C GLY A 91 -4.22 10.02 -2.38
N THR A 92 -4.14 9.22 -1.34
CA THR A 92 -4.36 9.66 0.04
C THR A 92 -3.08 10.23 0.62
N ARG A 93 -3.14 11.46 1.12
CA ARG A 93 -2.00 12.12 1.76
C ARG A 93 -1.36 11.22 2.81
N GLY A 94 -0.04 11.25 2.86
CA GLY A 94 0.76 10.39 3.71
C GLY A 94 1.05 9.01 3.12
N TYR A 95 0.12 8.39 2.39
CA TYR A 95 0.31 7.06 1.79
C TYR A 95 0.78 7.12 0.34
N ALA A 96 0.38 8.15 -0.39
CA ALA A 96 0.65 8.25 -1.81
C ALA A 96 2.14 8.47 -2.11
N ALA A 97 2.62 7.81 -3.14
CA ALA A 97 4.00 7.90 -3.58
C ALA A 97 4.34 9.31 -4.11
N PRO A 98 5.62 9.74 -4.03
CA PRO A 98 6.05 11.06 -4.48
C PRO A 98 5.62 11.39 -5.92
N GLU A 99 5.70 10.43 -6.84
CA GLU A 99 5.30 10.60 -8.23
C GLU A 99 3.80 10.89 -8.42
N GLN A 100 2.95 10.54 -7.45
CA GLN A 100 1.53 10.86 -7.50
C GLN A 100 1.23 12.36 -7.26
N TYR A 101 2.14 13.07 -6.59
CA TYR A 101 1.98 14.49 -6.27
C TYR A 101 2.82 15.41 -7.15
N GLU A 102 4.01 14.98 -7.52
CA GLU A 102 4.98 15.87 -8.18
C GLU A 102 4.66 16.11 -9.65
N GLY A 103 3.66 15.44 -10.23
CA GLY A 103 3.29 15.60 -11.64
C GLY A 103 4.42 15.27 -12.61
N LYS A 104 5.44 14.54 -12.15
CA LYS A 104 6.72 14.33 -12.84
C LYS A 104 6.79 12.98 -13.58
N GLY A 105 5.75 12.20 -13.58
CA GLY A 105 5.80 10.89 -14.22
C GLY A 105 4.44 10.24 -14.30
N GLN A 106 4.44 9.07 -14.92
CA GLN A 106 3.32 8.16 -14.90
C GLN A 106 3.47 7.22 -13.71
N THR A 107 2.37 6.96 -13.00
CA THR A 107 2.33 5.93 -11.96
C THR A 107 2.43 4.54 -12.60
N ASP A 108 3.17 3.65 -11.97
CA ASP A 108 3.33 2.25 -12.37
C ASP A 108 3.21 1.32 -11.14
N GLN A 109 3.52 0.03 -11.33
CA GLN A 109 3.45 -0.97 -10.26
C GLN A 109 4.28 -0.62 -9.01
N ARG A 110 5.37 0.15 -9.16
CA ARG A 110 6.23 0.59 -8.06
C ARG A 110 5.59 1.66 -7.19
N THR A 111 4.58 2.35 -7.71
CA THR A 111 3.72 3.25 -6.94
C THR A 111 2.92 2.47 -5.90
N ASP A 112 2.32 1.34 -6.28
CA ASP A 112 1.57 0.49 -5.36
C ASP A 112 2.47 -0.16 -4.31
N ILE A 113 3.70 -0.52 -4.68
CA ILE A 113 4.72 -1.03 -3.75
C ILE A 113 5.06 0.01 -2.68
N TYR A 114 5.21 1.29 -3.07
CA TYR A 114 5.40 2.38 -2.10
C TYR A 114 4.22 2.48 -1.14
N CYS A 115 2.99 2.56 -1.65
CA CYS A 115 1.79 2.66 -0.83
C CYS A 115 1.63 1.46 0.13
N LEU A 116 1.99 0.26 -0.34
CA LEU A 116 2.00 -0.94 0.50
C LEU A 116 3.04 -0.84 1.62
N GLY A 117 4.26 -0.37 1.34
CA GLY A 117 5.30 -0.15 2.35
C GLY A 117 4.85 0.81 3.45
N VAL A 118 4.22 1.94 3.08
CA VAL A 118 3.66 2.91 4.05
C VAL A 118 2.51 2.28 4.84
N THR A 119 1.66 1.49 4.19
CA THR A 119 0.56 0.77 4.85
C THR A 119 1.11 -0.19 5.92
N VAL A 120 2.09 -1.01 5.59
CA VAL A 120 2.74 -1.94 6.53
C VAL A 120 3.37 -1.18 7.70
N HIS A 121 4.07 -0.07 7.44
CA HIS A 121 4.62 0.79 8.49
C HIS A 121 3.54 1.27 9.47
N HIS A 122 2.41 1.78 8.95
CA HIS A 122 1.29 2.23 9.80
C HIS A 122 0.71 1.08 10.63
N LEU A 123 0.51 -0.10 10.06
CA LEU A 123 -0.02 -1.26 10.78
C LEU A 123 0.88 -1.71 11.95
N LEU A 124 2.21 -1.60 11.78
CA LEU A 124 3.21 -1.98 12.80
C LEU A 124 3.39 -0.93 13.88
N THR A 125 3.27 0.34 13.53
CA THR A 125 3.57 1.46 14.46
C THR A 125 2.33 2.06 15.09
N GLY A 126 1.17 1.87 14.48
CA GLY A 126 -0.07 2.57 14.84
C GLY A 126 -0.01 4.08 14.57
N LYS A 127 1.03 4.56 13.89
CA LYS A 127 1.23 5.98 13.59
C LYS A 127 0.74 6.29 12.18
N TYR A 128 -0.13 7.27 12.09
CA TYR A 128 -0.57 7.82 10.82
C TYR A 128 0.65 8.37 10.07
N PRO A 129 0.83 8.06 8.77
CA PRO A 129 1.95 8.61 8.03
C PRO A 129 1.82 10.13 7.90
N GLU A 130 2.90 10.84 8.25
CA GLU A 130 2.93 12.29 8.13
C GLU A 130 3.01 12.71 6.66
N GLU A 131 2.40 13.88 6.37
CA GLU A 131 2.57 14.54 5.08
C GLU A 131 3.96 15.15 5.04
N TYR A 132 4.73 14.88 3.98
CA TYR A 132 6.02 15.51 3.68
C TYR A 132 6.88 15.91 4.92
N PRO A 133 8.15 15.51 4.99
CA PRO A 133 9.00 15.18 3.82
C PRO A 133 9.12 13.71 3.39
N TYR A 134 8.13 12.86 3.47
CA TYR A 134 8.14 11.47 2.99
C TYR A 134 9.20 10.53 3.61
N GLU A 135 9.79 10.90 4.72
CA GLU A 135 10.75 10.06 5.42
C GLU A 135 10.02 9.34 6.55
N LEU A 136 9.89 8.02 6.39
CA LEU A 136 9.36 7.20 7.45
C LEU A 136 10.44 7.00 8.52
N ILE A 137 10.05 7.21 9.77
CA ILE A 137 10.89 6.84 10.91
C ILE A 137 11.00 5.31 10.94
N PRO A 138 12.20 4.73 11.14
CA PRO A 138 12.39 3.30 11.25
C PRO A 138 11.43 2.65 12.25
N ILE A 139 10.85 1.49 11.90
CA ILE A 139 9.88 0.82 12.78
C ILE A 139 10.50 0.39 14.12
N THR A 140 11.80 0.12 14.14
CA THR A 140 12.53 -0.26 15.35
C THR A 140 12.68 0.90 16.35
N GLU A 141 12.52 2.15 15.92
CA GLU A 141 12.45 3.29 16.84
C GLU A 141 11.13 3.35 17.62
N PHE A 142 10.06 2.82 17.05
CA PHE A 142 8.77 2.70 17.74
C PHE A 142 8.71 1.45 18.61
N ASN A 143 9.26 0.34 18.14
CA ASN A 143 9.32 -0.91 18.86
C ASN A 143 10.61 -1.66 18.51
N PRO A 144 11.63 -1.66 19.41
CA PRO A 144 12.91 -2.33 19.19
C PRO A 144 12.81 -3.86 19.05
N MET A 145 11.66 -4.46 19.33
CA MET A 145 11.42 -5.90 19.15
C MET A 145 11.07 -6.28 17.71
N LEU A 146 10.73 -5.29 16.87
CA LEU A 146 10.48 -5.54 15.46
C LEU A 146 11.78 -5.90 14.71
N SER A 147 11.66 -6.75 13.71
CA SER A 147 12.83 -7.25 12.99
C SER A 147 13.45 -6.18 12.09
N GLY A 148 14.78 -6.09 12.09
CA GLY A 148 15.51 -5.26 11.14
C GLY A 148 15.40 -5.76 9.70
N GLY A 149 14.94 -7.00 9.50
CA GLY A 149 14.59 -7.54 8.18
C GLY A 149 13.39 -6.82 7.59
N LEU A 150 12.29 -6.79 8.32
CA LEU A 150 11.06 -6.12 7.89
C LEU A 150 11.25 -4.61 7.74
N GLU A 151 12.05 -3.99 8.63
CA GLU A 151 12.43 -2.58 8.49
C GLU A 151 13.09 -2.29 7.14
N ARG A 152 14.09 -3.10 6.74
CA ARG A 152 14.75 -2.94 5.44
C ARG A 152 13.79 -3.11 4.28
N ILE A 153 12.86 -4.06 4.36
CA ILE A 153 11.82 -4.25 3.33
C ILE A 153 10.97 -2.99 3.19
N ILE A 154 10.46 -2.45 4.30
CA ILE A 154 9.67 -1.21 4.30
C ILE A 154 10.47 -0.05 3.70
N MET A 155 11.71 0.14 4.15
CA MET A 155 12.58 1.21 3.66
C MET A 155 12.87 1.09 2.15
N ASN A 156 13.02 -0.14 1.63
CA ASN A 156 13.17 -0.37 0.20
C ASN A 156 11.88 -0.07 -0.57
N CYS A 157 10.71 -0.47 -0.05
CA CYS A 157 9.43 -0.13 -0.68
C CYS A 157 9.23 1.39 -0.79
N THR A 158 9.65 2.15 0.24
CA THR A 158 9.34 3.56 0.40
C THR A 158 10.44 4.52 -0.08
N GLN A 159 11.40 4.01 -0.86
CA GLN A 159 12.39 4.86 -1.51
C GLN A 159 11.73 5.95 -2.37
N ARG A 160 12.26 7.17 -2.31
CA ARG A 160 11.71 8.30 -3.07
C ARG A 160 11.77 8.05 -4.58
N ASN A 161 12.93 7.55 -5.07
CA ASN A 161 13.08 7.19 -6.48
C ASN A 161 12.51 5.78 -6.72
N PRO A 162 11.52 5.59 -7.61
CA PRO A 162 10.97 4.28 -7.95
C PRO A 162 12.02 3.25 -8.41
N GLU A 163 13.11 3.68 -9.05
CA GLU A 163 14.20 2.80 -9.48
C GLU A 163 14.92 2.10 -8.32
N ASN A 164 14.82 2.66 -7.11
CA ASN A 164 15.46 2.11 -5.91
C ASN A 164 14.51 1.24 -5.07
N ARG A 165 13.26 1.05 -5.54
CA ARG A 165 12.27 0.18 -4.89
C ARG A 165 12.36 -1.24 -5.46
N TYR A 166 11.61 -2.18 -4.87
CA TYR A 166 11.26 -3.43 -5.55
C TYR A 166 10.61 -3.10 -6.90
N GLN A 167 11.00 -3.80 -7.95
CA GLN A 167 10.52 -3.49 -9.29
C GLN A 167 9.19 -4.17 -9.60
N ASN A 168 8.82 -5.21 -8.87
CA ASN A 168 7.56 -5.91 -8.98
C ASN A 168 7.17 -6.57 -7.66
N CYS A 169 5.93 -7.07 -7.59
CA CYS A 169 5.41 -7.73 -6.41
C CYS A 169 6.07 -9.08 -6.12
N ASP A 170 6.61 -9.77 -7.12
CA ASP A 170 7.27 -11.06 -6.92
C ASP A 170 8.59 -10.90 -6.15
N GLU A 171 9.36 -9.85 -6.45
CA GLU A 171 10.57 -9.50 -5.71
C GLU A 171 10.26 -9.19 -4.24
N LEU A 172 9.22 -8.36 -4.00
CA LEU A 172 8.79 -8.01 -2.64
C LEU A 172 8.28 -9.24 -1.89
N LEU A 173 7.47 -10.08 -2.53
CA LEU A 173 6.92 -11.29 -1.93
C LEU A 173 8.00 -12.30 -1.54
N TYR A 174 9.10 -12.35 -2.30
CA TYR A 174 10.23 -13.22 -2.00
C TYR A 174 10.96 -12.82 -0.71
N ASP A 175 11.06 -11.52 -0.42
CA ASP A 175 11.74 -10.99 0.75
C ASP A 175 10.84 -10.99 2.01
N LEU A 176 9.49 -10.95 1.85
CA LEU A 176 8.51 -11.08 2.93
C LEU A 176 8.40 -12.52 3.46
#